data_4ee377ed875c0f1e9eb888ff821d1c75
#
_entry.id   4ee377ed875c0f1e9eb888ff821d1c75
#
_cell.length_a   1.000
_cell.length_b   1.000
_cell.length_c   1.000
_cell.angle_alpha   90.00
_cell.angle_beta   90.00
_cell.angle_gamma   90.00
#
_symmetry.space_group_name_H-M   'P 1'
#
loop_
_entity.id
_entity.type
_entity.pdbx_description
1 polymer ?
#
loop_
_entity_poly.entity_id
_entity_poly.type
_entity_poly.pdbx_seq_one_letter_code
_entity_poly.pdbx_strand_id
1 'polypeptide(L)'
;MVLHCRKINPAYEQIAEQYAGVLEVVKVDMDEDDKLWSELQVELIPTLRLYVDGKPVASTVAPESKAVIDEFLSDILPEQIKEENDHVYDMIVIGGGPGGYTAALYAARAGFDTLVIEKLSAGGQMALTHQIDNYPGFVDGIGGWELADQMQRQAERFGATTQNVEVRSVNLNSSPKTVETSEGTFYGKTIVLATGANPRELGVPNHCRYLSPQSIR
;
A
#
# COMPACT_ATOMS: atom_id res chain seq x y z
N MET A 1 -31.32 -2.89 -5.92
CA MET A 1 -29.89 -2.56 -5.67
C MET A 1 -29.05 -2.76 -6.93
N VAL A 2 -28.51 -1.70 -7.48
CA VAL A 2 -27.76 -1.67 -8.77
C VAL A 2 -26.42 -2.40 -8.64
N LEU A 3 -25.99 -3.07 -9.69
CA LEU A 3 -24.76 -3.91 -9.71
C LEU A 3 -23.49 -3.14 -9.30
N HIS A 4 -23.42 -1.85 -9.60
CA HIS A 4 -22.32 -0.94 -9.24
C HIS A 4 -22.23 -0.72 -7.72
N CYS A 5 -23.35 -0.57 -7.01
CA CYS A 5 -23.37 -0.40 -5.57
C CYS A 5 -22.82 -1.62 -4.81
N ARG A 6 -23.04 -2.83 -5.34
CA ARG A 6 -22.51 -4.06 -4.76
C ARG A 6 -21.00 -4.20 -4.90
N LYS A 7 -20.44 -3.74 -6.01
CA LYS A 7 -18.99 -3.83 -6.27
C LYS A 7 -18.17 -2.89 -5.39
N ILE A 8 -18.70 -1.73 -5.06
CA ILE A 8 -17.97 -0.72 -4.27
C ILE A 8 -18.13 -0.91 -2.75
N ASN A 9 -19.05 -1.77 -2.32
CA ASN A 9 -19.35 -2.00 -0.90
C ASN A 9 -18.11 -2.34 -0.04
N PRO A 10 -17.21 -3.25 -0.50
CA PRO A 10 -15.99 -3.53 0.27
C PRO A 10 -15.07 -2.32 0.45
N ALA A 11 -15.03 -1.41 -0.51
CA ALA A 11 -14.26 -0.18 -0.40
C ALA A 11 -14.82 0.76 0.66
N TYR A 12 -16.14 0.87 0.77
CA TYR A 12 -16.78 1.67 1.82
C TYR A 12 -16.54 1.11 3.22
N GLU A 13 -16.50 -0.21 3.38
CA GLU A 13 -16.19 -0.84 4.67
C GLU A 13 -14.74 -0.56 5.08
N GLN A 14 -13.80 -0.66 4.16
CA GLN A 14 -12.39 -0.30 4.39
C GLN A 14 -12.22 1.19 4.73
N ILE A 15 -12.95 2.09 4.06
CA ILE A 15 -12.96 3.52 4.37
C ILE A 15 -13.54 3.76 5.78
N ALA A 16 -14.63 3.11 6.14
CA ALA A 16 -15.22 3.23 7.47
C ALA A 16 -14.27 2.78 8.58
N GLU A 17 -13.51 1.70 8.36
CA GLU A 17 -12.49 1.23 9.28
C GLU A 17 -11.29 2.21 9.34
N GLN A 18 -10.80 2.65 8.19
CA GLN A 18 -9.63 3.54 8.09
C GLN A 18 -9.86 4.89 8.76
N TYR A 19 -11.07 5.46 8.61
CA TYR A 19 -11.42 6.77 9.17
C TYR A 19 -12.29 6.67 10.42
N ALA A 20 -12.25 5.54 11.14
CA ALA A 20 -13.00 5.33 12.36
C ALA A 20 -12.65 6.40 13.42
N GLY A 21 -13.66 7.07 13.97
CA GLY A 21 -13.48 8.17 14.92
C GLY A 21 -13.30 9.56 14.28
N VAL A 22 -13.13 9.62 12.97
CA VAL A 22 -13.01 10.86 12.17
C VAL A 22 -14.24 11.04 11.30
N LEU A 23 -14.64 9.97 10.61
CA LEU A 23 -15.82 9.93 9.75
C LEU A 23 -16.82 8.90 10.26
N GLU A 24 -18.09 9.25 10.21
CA GLU A 24 -19.18 8.29 10.31
C GLU A 24 -19.68 7.97 8.90
N VAL A 25 -19.52 6.72 8.48
CA VAL A 25 -19.96 6.26 7.15
C VAL A 25 -21.36 5.66 7.27
N VAL A 26 -22.34 6.36 6.69
CA VAL A 26 -23.74 5.93 6.67
C VAL A 26 -24.10 5.47 5.26
N LYS A 27 -24.67 4.28 5.14
CA LYS A 27 -25.22 3.76 3.87
C LYS A 27 -26.72 4.02 3.85
N VAL A 28 -27.17 4.65 2.80
CA VAL A 28 -28.61 4.93 2.57
C VAL A 28 -29.07 4.05 1.42
N ASP A 29 -30.06 3.20 1.68
CA ASP A 29 -30.75 2.43 0.63
C ASP A 29 -31.95 3.25 0.12
N MET A 30 -31.87 3.65 -1.13
CA MET A 30 -32.83 4.54 -1.75
C MET A 30 -34.17 3.84 -2.08
N ASP A 31 -34.18 2.51 -2.04
CA ASP A 31 -35.41 1.71 -2.23
C ASP A 31 -36.25 1.67 -0.93
N GLU A 32 -35.66 2.06 0.22
CA GLU A 32 -36.32 1.97 1.53
C GLU A 32 -36.85 3.32 2.06
N ASP A 33 -36.35 4.48 1.56
CA ASP A 33 -36.69 5.80 2.07
C ASP A 33 -36.91 6.87 0.97
N ASP A 34 -38.13 6.92 0.43
CA ASP A 34 -38.53 7.88 -0.60
C ASP A 34 -38.44 9.35 -0.17
N LYS A 35 -38.51 9.64 1.15
CA LYS A 35 -38.43 11.01 1.66
C LYS A 35 -37.00 11.49 1.64
N LEU A 36 -36.08 10.65 2.09
CA LEU A 36 -34.65 10.95 2.12
C LEU A 36 -34.10 11.14 0.71
N TRP A 37 -34.61 10.38 -0.26
CA TRP A 37 -34.29 10.55 -1.68
C TRP A 37 -34.58 11.98 -2.15
N SER A 38 -35.79 12.47 -1.87
CA SER A 38 -36.22 13.80 -2.31
C SER A 38 -35.43 14.92 -1.62
N GLU A 39 -35.05 14.72 -0.35
CA GLU A 39 -34.30 15.70 0.43
C GLU A 39 -32.84 15.76 0.00
N LEU A 40 -32.23 14.61 -0.31
CA LEU A 40 -30.82 14.54 -0.69
C LEU A 40 -30.55 14.98 -2.14
N GLN A 41 -31.54 15.09 -2.99
CA GLN A 41 -31.42 15.49 -4.40
C GLN A 41 -30.33 14.70 -5.15
N VAL A 42 -30.35 13.38 -4.99
CA VAL A 42 -29.39 12.49 -5.66
C VAL A 42 -29.95 12.11 -7.04
N GLU A 43 -29.23 12.47 -8.09
CA GLU A 43 -29.64 12.17 -9.48
C GLU A 43 -29.07 10.85 -10.00
N LEU A 44 -27.90 10.46 -9.50
CA LEU A 44 -27.16 9.27 -9.95
C LEU A 44 -26.73 8.41 -8.76
N ILE A 45 -26.68 7.09 -8.95
CA ILE A 45 -26.24 6.12 -7.93
C ILE A 45 -25.15 5.19 -8.49
N PRO A 46 -24.14 4.85 -7.69
CA PRO A 46 -23.89 5.28 -6.32
C PRO A 46 -23.34 6.72 -6.26
N THR A 47 -23.79 7.51 -5.31
CA THR A 47 -23.23 8.83 -4.99
C THR A 47 -22.66 8.81 -3.58
N LEU A 48 -21.42 9.25 -3.42
CA LEU A 48 -20.79 9.53 -2.14
C LEU A 48 -20.92 11.02 -1.86
N ARG A 49 -21.44 11.38 -0.69
CA ARG A 49 -21.57 12.77 -0.28
C ARG A 49 -21.01 12.96 1.12
N LEU A 50 -20.10 13.93 1.24
CA LEU A 50 -19.50 14.32 2.51
C LEU A 50 -20.31 15.45 3.16
N TYR A 51 -20.58 15.29 4.45
CA TYR A 51 -21.23 16.29 5.28
C TYR A 51 -20.29 16.72 6.41
N VAL A 52 -20.26 18.02 6.69
CA VAL A 52 -19.61 18.60 7.86
C VAL A 52 -20.64 19.42 8.61
N ASP A 53 -20.82 19.14 9.90
CA ASP A 53 -21.84 19.81 10.75
C ASP A 53 -23.25 19.80 10.14
N GLY A 54 -23.63 18.67 9.51
CA GLY A 54 -24.94 18.47 8.88
C GLY A 54 -25.14 19.18 7.54
N LYS A 55 -24.09 19.81 6.98
CA LYS A 55 -24.15 20.48 5.67
C LYS A 55 -23.34 19.69 4.63
N PRO A 56 -23.87 19.50 3.42
CA PRO A 56 -23.12 18.86 2.35
C PRO A 56 -21.97 19.78 1.90
N VAL A 57 -20.74 19.26 1.91
CA VAL A 57 -19.53 20.02 1.51
C VAL A 57 -18.96 19.54 0.18
N ALA A 58 -19.15 18.26 -0.16
CA ALA A 58 -18.70 17.72 -1.43
C ALA A 58 -19.47 16.45 -1.81
N SER A 59 -19.42 16.10 -3.10
CA SER A 59 -19.98 14.84 -3.59
C SER A 59 -19.21 14.32 -4.79
N THR A 60 -19.13 13.00 -4.91
CA THR A 60 -18.62 12.31 -6.09
C THR A 60 -19.58 11.20 -6.50
N VAL A 61 -19.65 10.94 -7.81
CA VAL A 61 -20.59 9.96 -8.39
C VAL A 61 -19.83 8.75 -8.88
N ALA A 62 -20.38 7.58 -8.60
CA ALA A 62 -19.85 6.28 -9.04
C ALA A 62 -18.34 6.11 -8.85
N PRO A 63 -17.78 6.32 -7.63
CA PRO A 63 -16.38 6.05 -7.40
C PRO A 63 -16.09 4.58 -7.71
N GLU A 64 -15.07 4.32 -8.52
CA GLU A 64 -14.79 2.97 -9.05
C GLU A 64 -13.94 2.12 -8.09
N SER A 65 -13.24 2.74 -7.15
CA SER A 65 -12.32 2.06 -6.22
C SER A 65 -12.13 2.83 -4.92
N LYS A 66 -11.57 2.14 -3.92
CA LYS A 66 -11.14 2.75 -2.65
C LYS A 66 -10.19 3.93 -2.89
N ALA A 67 -9.23 3.80 -3.83
CA ALA A 67 -8.27 4.87 -4.12
C ALA A 67 -8.94 6.16 -4.59
N VAL A 68 -10.00 6.08 -5.40
CA VAL A 68 -10.78 7.25 -5.83
C VAL A 68 -11.52 7.89 -4.66
N ILE A 69 -12.00 7.09 -3.72
CA ILE A 69 -12.65 7.60 -2.50
C ILE A 69 -11.62 8.27 -1.58
N ASP A 70 -10.45 7.66 -1.39
CA ASP A 70 -9.36 8.25 -0.59
C ASP A 70 -8.88 9.58 -1.19
N GLU A 71 -8.71 9.67 -2.51
CA GLU A 71 -8.35 10.89 -3.21
C GLU A 71 -9.43 11.98 -2.99
N PHE A 72 -10.71 11.64 -3.19
CA PHE A 72 -11.83 12.56 -2.94
C PHE A 72 -11.87 13.07 -1.49
N LEU A 73 -11.62 12.20 -0.51
CA LEU A 73 -11.58 12.57 0.90
C LEU A 73 -10.35 13.41 1.23
N SER A 74 -9.19 13.09 0.64
CA SER A 74 -7.93 13.80 0.90
C SER A 74 -7.94 15.26 0.43
N ASP A 75 -8.74 15.58 -0.58
CA ASP A 75 -8.87 16.93 -1.11
C ASP A 75 -9.73 17.84 -0.19
N ILE A 76 -10.60 17.23 0.62
CA ILE A 76 -11.62 17.96 1.37
C ILE A 76 -11.36 17.93 2.87
N LEU A 77 -10.86 16.82 3.38
CA LEU A 77 -10.53 16.70 4.79
C LEU A 77 -9.31 17.58 5.09
N PRO A 78 -9.36 18.43 6.15
CA PRO A 78 -8.20 19.20 6.58
C PRO A 78 -6.99 18.28 6.78
N GLU A 79 -5.77 18.78 6.51
CA GLU A 79 -4.52 18.03 6.70
C GLU A 79 -4.36 17.44 8.12
N GLN A 80 -5.06 18.00 9.08
CA GLN A 80 -5.13 17.52 10.47
C GLN A 80 -5.94 16.22 10.64
N ILE A 81 -6.68 15.78 9.60
CA ILE A 81 -7.49 14.55 9.61
C ILE A 81 -6.84 13.45 8.75
N LYS A 82 -5.82 13.76 7.96
CA LYS A 82 -4.87 12.73 7.55
C LYS A 82 -4.30 12.20 8.86
N GLU A 83 -4.59 10.94 9.21
CA GLU A 83 -3.90 10.32 10.30
C GLU A 83 -2.41 10.62 10.10
N GLU A 84 -1.89 11.60 10.85
CA GLU A 84 -0.48 11.59 11.17
C GLU A 84 -0.33 10.22 11.82
N ASN A 85 0.22 9.31 11.07
CA ASN A 85 0.65 8.05 11.59
C ASN A 85 1.82 8.39 12.52
N ASP A 86 1.50 8.92 13.72
CA ASP A 86 2.46 9.33 14.75
C ASP A 86 3.28 8.14 15.26
N HIS A 87 2.98 6.96 14.71
CA HIS A 87 3.67 5.73 15.01
C HIS A 87 5.12 5.78 14.51
N VAL A 88 6.05 5.72 15.44
CA VAL A 88 7.49 5.75 15.13
C VAL A 88 8.03 4.33 15.19
N TYR A 89 8.23 3.72 14.04
CA TYR A 89 8.86 2.41 13.93
C TYR A 89 10.31 2.44 14.44
N ASP A 90 10.76 1.36 15.05
CA ASP A 90 12.18 1.21 15.39
C ASP A 90 13.03 1.11 14.13
N MET A 91 12.51 0.42 13.10
CA MET A 91 13.17 0.26 11.81
C MET A 91 12.18 0.30 10.65
N ILE A 92 12.49 1.11 9.63
CA ILE A 92 11.81 1.06 8.34
C ILE A 92 12.81 0.52 7.32
N VAL A 93 12.41 -0.52 6.59
CA VAL A 93 13.17 -1.11 5.50
C VAL A 93 12.54 -0.71 4.18
N ILE A 94 13.29 -0.05 3.31
CA ILE A 94 12.82 0.35 1.98
C ILE A 94 13.33 -0.65 0.95
N GLY A 95 12.39 -1.43 0.40
CA GLY A 95 12.62 -2.51 -0.56
C GLY A 95 12.41 -3.89 0.03
N GLY A 96 11.48 -4.65 -0.53
CA GLY A 96 11.08 -6.01 -0.15
C GLY A 96 11.81 -7.11 -0.92
N GLY A 97 13.05 -6.87 -1.33
CA GLY A 97 13.94 -7.90 -1.88
C GLY A 97 14.58 -8.77 -0.80
N PRO A 98 15.45 -9.73 -1.19
CA PRO A 98 16.11 -10.64 -0.24
C PRO A 98 16.87 -9.92 0.87
N GLY A 99 17.56 -8.82 0.53
CA GLY A 99 18.28 -8.00 1.52
C GLY A 99 17.35 -7.32 2.51
N GLY A 100 16.21 -6.79 2.02
CA GLY A 100 15.23 -6.10 2.84
C GLY A 100 14.52 -7.04 3.81
N TYR A 101 13.96 -8.15 3.31
CA TYR A 101 13.30 -9.12 4.19
C TYR A 101 14.27 -9.82 5.14
N THR A 102 15.54 -10.01 4.76
CA THR A 102 16.55 -10.51 5.70
C THR A 102 16.78 -9.49 6.83
N ALA A 103 16.92 -8.22 6.52
CA ALA A 103 17.07 -7.18 7.54
C ALA A 103 15.83 -7.11 8.45
N ALA A 104 14.63 -7.11 7.86
CA ALA A 104 13.36 -7.08 8.59
C ALA A 104 13.19 -8.30 9.50
N LEU A 105 13.52 -9.51 9.01
CA LEU A 105 13.48 -10.73 9.78
C LEU A 105 14.32 -10.64 11.06
N TYR A 106 15.58 -10.20 10.93
CA TYR A 106 16.45 -10.12 12.08
C TYR A 106 16.09 -8.99 13.05
N ALA A 107 15.61 -7.85 12.55
CA ALA A 107 15.12 -6.76 13.37
C ALA A 107 13.88 -7.19 14.18
N ALA A 108 12.88 -7.78 13.53
CA ALA A 108 11.67 -8.26 14.18
C ALA A 108 11.97 -9.37 15.21
N ARG A 109 12.91 -10.31 14.90
CA ARG A 109 13.37 -11.32 15.86
C ARG A 109 14.06 -10.72 17.10
N ALA A 110 14.68 -9.57 16.95
CA ALA A 110 15.28 -8.83 18.06
C ALA A 110 14.25 -8.01 18.85
N GLY A 111 12.98 -8.06 18.47
CA GLY A 111 11.88 -7.33 19.15
C GLY A 111 11.72 -5.89 18.68
N PHE A 112 12.37 -5.49 17.58
CA PHE A 112 12.17 -4.17 17.02
C PHE A 112 10.87 -4.12 16.21
N ASP A 113 10.11 -3.06 16.42
CA ASP A 113 8.96 -2.74 15.60
C ASP A 113 9.41 -2.34 14.19
N THR A 114 9.09 -3.19 13.21
CA THR A 114 9.74 -3.17 11.90
C THR A 114 8.71 -3.09 10.78
N LEU A 115 8.84 -2.06 9.94
CA LEU A 115 8.06 -1.87 8.73
C LEU A 115 8.92 -2.13 7.49
N VAL A 116 8.42 -2.92 6.55
CA VAL A 116 8.97 -3.04 5.19
C VAL A 116 8.08 -2.26 4.24
N ILE A 117 8.66 -1.38 3.44
CA ILE A 117 7.96 -0.66 2.38
C ILE A 117 8.45 -1.18 1.03
N GLU A 118 7.53 -1.74 0.24
CA GLU A 118 7.79 -2.25 -1.10
C GLU A 118 6.79 -1.65 -2.09
N LYS A 119 7.26 -1.29 -3.28
CA LYS A 119 6.40 -0.61 -4.26
C LYS A 119 5.33 -1.51 -4.88
N LEU A 120 5.66 -2.74 -5.21
CA LEU A 120 4.78 -3.65 -5.96
C LEU A 120 4.48 -4.93 -5.17
N SER A 121 5.42 -5.86 -5.17
CA SER A 121 5.27 -7.15 -4.51
C SER A 121 6.62 -7.60 -3.96
N ALA A 122 6.58 -8.48 -2.96
CA ALA A 122 7.77 -9.05 -2.37
C ALA A 122 8.72 -9.65 -3.41
N GLY A 123 10.03 -9.49 -3.19
CA GLY A 123 11.09 -10.18 -3.91
C GLY A 123 11.88 -9.34 -4.91
N GLY A 124 11.38 -8.18 -5.35
CA GLY A 124 12.09 -7.34 -6.31
C GLY A 124 12.50 -8.10 -7.57
N GLN A 125 13.75 -7.95 -8.00
CA GLN A 125 14.29 -8.65 -9.20
C GLN A 125 14.28 -10.18 -9.06
N MET A 126 14.37 -10.70 -7.86
CA MET A 126 14.34 -12.14 -7.58
C MET A 126 12.99 -12.76 -7.96
N ALA A 127 11.88 -12.07 -7.68
CA ALA A 127 10.54 -12.57 -7.98
C ALA A 127 10.28 -12.77 -9.48
N LEU A 128 11.03 -12.08 -10.34
CA LEU A 128 10.96 -12.22 -11.80
C LEU A 128 11.72 -13.42 -12.34
N THR A 129 12.51 -14.09 -11.51
CA THR A 129 13.34 -15.24 -11.91
C THR A 129 12.54 -16.52 -11.79
N HIS A 130 12.46 -17.30 -12.86
CA HIS A 130 11.69 -18.54 -12.88
C HIS A 130 12.22 -19.57 -11.86
N GLN A 131 13.55 -19.74 -11.82
CA GLN A 131 14.22 -20.67 -10.90
C GLN A 131 15.51 -20.05 -10.38
N ILE A 132 15.75 -20.18 -9.08
CA ILE A 132 16.94 -19.72 -8.37
C ILE A 132 17.67 -20.95 -7.85
N ASP A 133 18.87 -21.19 -8.37
CA ASP A 133 19.70 -22.37 -8.04
C ASP A 133 20.83 -22.04 -7.07
N ASN A 134 21.05 -20.75 -6.79
CA ASN A 134 22.19 -20.26 -6.02
C ASN A 134 21.81 -19.67 -4.65
N TYR A 135 20.57 -19.88 -4.18
CA TYR A 135 20.19 -19.49 -2.82
C TYR A 135 20.42 -20.66 -1.86
N PRO A 136 21.27 -20.51 -0.83
CA PRO A 136 21.61 -21.62 0.08
C PRO A 136 20.38 -22.16 0.81
N GLY A 137 20.28 -23.49 0.91
CA GLY A 137 19.19 -24.20 1.58
C GLY A 137 18.18 -24.84 0.62
N PHE A 138 18.25 -24.56 -0.68
CA PHE A 138 17.39 -25.15 -1.72
C PHE A 138 18.25 -25.91 -2.72
N VAL A 139 18.47 -27.21 -2.46
CA VAL A 139 19.40 -28.08 -3.24
C VAL A 139 18.94 -28.22 -4.69
N ASP A 140 17.63 -28.30 -4.90
CA ASP A 140 17.01 -28.46 -6.22
C ASP A 140 16.56 -27.12 -6.83
N GLY A 141 17.01 -26.00 -6.24
CA GLY A 141 16.51 -24.66 -6.60
C GLY A 141 15.12 -24.37 -6.05
N ILE A 142 14.66 -23.15 -6.27
CA ILE A 142 13.32 -22.66 -5.87
C ILE A 142 12.83 -21.59 -6.85
N GLY A 143 11.52 -21.50 -7.06
CA GLY A 143 10.93 -20.40 -7.82
C GLY A 143 11.20 -19.05 -7.16
N GLY A 144 11.55 -18.02 -7.95
CA GLY A 144 11.89 -16.72 -7.40
C GLY A 144 10.75 -16.06 -6.65
N TRP A 145 9.52 -16.17 -7.17
CA TRP A 145 8.33 -15.68 -6.48
C TRP A 145 8.04 -16.47 -5.19
N GLU A 146 8.19 -17.77 -5.22
CA GLU A 146 8.00 -18.64 -4.05
C GLU A 146 8.98 -18.31 -2.93
N LEU A 147 10.26 -18.10 -3.27
CA LEU A 147 11.27 -17.69 -2.30
C LEU A 147 10.93 -16.32 -1.70
N ALA A 148 10.46 -15.38 -2.53
CA ALA A 148 10.03 -14.06 -2.09
C ALA A 148 8.89 -14.12 -1.07
N ASP A 149 7.84 -14.89 -1.37
CA ASP A 149 6.70 -15.12 -0.49
C ASP A 149 7.14 -15.75 0.85
N GLN A 150 8.00 -16.77 0.78
CA GLN A 150 8.54 -17.41 1.98
C GLN A 150 9.33 -16.43 2.86
N MET A 151 10.15 -15.56 2.26
CA MET A 151 10.93 -14.56 3.00
C MET A 151 10.05 -13.50 3.66
N GLN A 152 9.03 -13.01 2.96
CA GLN A 152 8.04 -12.09 3.51
C GLN A 152 7.32 -12.72 4.70
N ARG A 153 6.69 -13.86 4.50
CA ARG A 153 5.95 -14.58 5.56
C ARG A 153 6.82 -14.95 6.75
N GLN A 154 8.10 -15.22 6.51
CA GLN A 154 9.04 -15.48 7.59
C GLN A 154 9.29 -14.23 8.43
N ALA A 155 9.47 -13.05 7.82
CA ALA A 155 9.65 -11.80 8.54
C ALA A 155 8.36 -11.41 9.30
N GLU A 156 7.20 -11.54 8.67
CA GLU A 156 5.89 -11.25 9.26
C GLU A 156 5.56 -12.17 10.45
N ARG A 157 5.95 -13.44 10.39
CA ARG A 157 5.81 -14.37 11.52
C ARG A 157 6.55 -13.89 12.78
N PHE A 158 7.60 -13.11 12.64
CA PHE A 158 8.34 -12.51 13.76
C PHE A 158 7.86 -11.09 14.13
N GLY A 159 6.81 -10.58 13.45
CA GLY A 159 6.18 -9.31 13.78
C GLY A 159 6.56 -8.13 12.87
N ALA A 160 7.32 -8.36 11.80
CA ALA A 160 7.48 -7.32 10.78
C ALA A 160 6.15 -7.10 10.05
N THR A 161 5.89 -5.86 9.66
CA THR A 161 4.73 -5.50 8.81
C THR A 161 5.22 -5.09 7.43
N THR A 162 4.41 -5.33 6.40
CA THR A 162 4.71 -4.92 5.02
C THR A 162 3.65 -3.98 4.50
N GLN A 163 4.07 -2.85 3.90
CA GLN A 163 3.20 -1.92 3.19
C GLN A 163 3.61 -1.85 1.72
N ASN A 164 2.62 -2.03 0.82
CA ASN A 164 2.85 -1.99 -0.62
C ASN A 164 2.56 -0.58 -1.15
N VAL A 165 3.50 0.34 -0.94
CA VAL A 165 3.37 1.76 -1.33
C VAL A 165 4.65 2.28 -1.96
N GLU A 166 4.53 3.28 -2.83
CA GLU A 166 5.69 3.89 -3.47
C GLU A 166 6.34 4.95 -2.58
N VAL A 167 7.63 4.78 -2.25
CA VAL A 167 8.42 5.80 -1.57
C VAL A 167 8.77 6.92 -2.56
N ARG A 168 8.43 8.16 -2.20
CA ARG A 168 8.70 9.37 -2.99
C ARG A 168 9.96 10.08 -2.52
N SER A 169 10.11 10.22 -1.22
CA SER A 169 11.29 10.88 -0.63
C SER A 169 11.64 10.31 0.75
N VAL A 170 12.86 10.54 1.19
CA VAL A 170 13.35 10.12 2.51
C VAL A 170 14.17 11.26 3.12
N ASN A 171 13.83 11.66 4.35
CA ASN A 171 14.65 12.59 5.12
C ASN A 171 15.39 11.83 6.24
N LEU A 172 16.69 11.64 6.05
CA LEU A 172 17.56 10.94 7.00
C LEU A 172 18.11 11.85 8.11
N ASN A 173 17.95 13.17 7.98
CA ASN A 173 18.49 14.16 8.92
C ASN A 173 17.49 14.51 10.03
N SER A 174 16.20 14.20 9.88
CA SER A 174 15.19 14.39 10.91
C SER A 174 15.28 13.34 12.01
N SER A 175 14.71 13.66 13.16
CA SER A 175 14.54 12.69 14.28
C SER A 175 13.12 12.81 14.85
N PRO A 176 12.25 11.82 14.62
CA PRO A 176 12.46 10.60 13.80
C PRO A 176 12.75 10.91 12.33
N LYS A 177 13.33 9.94 11.61
CA LYS A 177 13.50 10.00 10.16
C LYS A 177 12.15 9.84 9.48
N THR A 178 11.96 10.51 8.32
CA THR A 178 10.69 10.46 7.61
C THR A 178 10.82 9.77 6.26
N VAL A 179 9.82 8.98 5.91
CA VAL A 179 9.67 8.33 4.60
C VAL A 179 8.34 8.76 4.03
N GLU A 180 8.37 9.62 3.03
CA GLU A 180 7.18 10.08 2.30
C GLU A 180 6.81 9.06 1.23
N THR A 181 5.55 8.67 1.20
CA THR A 181 5.03 7.68 0.25
C THR A 181 3.85 8.24 -0.56
N SER A 182 3.31 7.41 -1.44
CA SER A 182 2.06 7.73 -2.14
C SER A 182 0.83 7.78 -1.23
N GLU A 183 0.89 7.15 -0.05
CA GLU A 183 -0.25 6.99 0.86
C GLU A 183 -0.04 7.67 2.24
N GLY A 184 1.01 8.48 2.37
CA GLY A 184 1.29 9.21 3.60
C GLY A 184 2.75 9.13 4.03
N THR A 185 3.04 9.64 5.23
CA THR A 185 4.39 9.69 5.79
C THR A 185 4.55 8.67 6.90
N PHE A 186 5.64 7.91 6.86
CA PHE A 186 6.04 6.99 7.92
C PHE A 186 7.26 7.54 8.65
N TYR A 187 7.30 7.29 9.97
CA TYR A 187 8.35 7.77 10.86
C TYR A 187 9.14 6.58 11.42
N GLY A 188 10.46 6.67 11.37
CA GLY A 188 11.33 5.60 11.87
C GLY A 188 12.57 6.12 12.58
N LYS A 189 13.01 5.39 13.61
CA LYS A 189 14.29 5.68 14.30
C LYS A 189 15.47 5.34 13.41
N THR A 190 15.33 4.24 12.64
CA THR A 190 16.36 3.73 11.72
C THR A 190 15.76 3.43 10.36
N ILE A 191 16.50 3.73 9.29
CA ILE A 191 16.12 3.40 7.92
C ILE A 191 17.16 2.45 7.33
N VAL A 192 16.69 1.36 6.73
CA VAL A 192 17.50 0.44 5.91
C VAL A 192 17.12 0.64 4.45
N LEU A 193 18.10 1.02 3.63
CA LEU A 193 17.93 1.14 2.19
C LEU A 193 18.31 -0.19 1.52
N ALA A 194 17.31 -0.93 1.04
CA ALA A 194 17.45 -2.21 0.35
C ALA A 194 16.77 -2.19 -1.03
N THR A 195 16.85 -1.04 -1.70
CA THR A 195 16.12 -0.73 -2.95
C THR A 195 16.57 -1.55 -4.16
N GLY A 196 17.62 -2.35 -4.03
CA GLY A 196 18.15 -3.18 -5.11
C GLY A 196 18.78 -2.36 -6.23
N ALA A 197 18.77 -2.91 -7.44
CA ALA A 197 19.29 -2.28 -8.64
C ALA A 197 18.39 -2.56 -9.84
N ASN A 198 18.29 -1.59 -10.74
CA ASN A 198 17.68 -1.75 -12.04
C ASN A 198 18.75 -1.97 -13.10
N PRO A 199 18.55 -2.89 -14.06
CA PRO A 199 19.43 -3.05 -15.20
C PRO A 199 19.55 -1.72 -15.97
N ARG A 200 20.79 -1.37 -16.35
CA ARG A 200 21.02 -0.22 -17.20
C ARG A 200 20.58 -0.54 -18.63
N GLU A 201 19.70 0.28 -19.19
CA GLU A 201 19.28 0.14 -20.57
C GLU A 201 20.46 0.37 -21.52
N LEU A 202 20.62 -0.51 -22.52
CA LEU A 202 21.67 -0.38 -23.54
C LEU A 202 21.41 0.75 -24.55
N GLY A 203 20.20 1.29 -24.59
CA GLY A 203 19.80 2.36 -25.49
C GLY A 203 19.76 1.95 -26.97
N VAL A 204 19.77 0.64 -27.27
CA VAL A 204 19.67 0.12 -28.64
C VAL A 204 18.25 -0.34 -28.96
N PRO A 205 17.75 -0.19 -30.19
CA PRO A 205 16.44 -0.65 -30.58
C PRO A 205 16.27 -2.16 -30.30
N ASN A 206 15.12 -2.55 -29.73
CA ASN A 206 14.75 -3.93 -29.44
C ASN A 206 15.61 -4.66 -28.39
N HIS A 207 16.40 -3.95 -27.55
CA HIS A 207 17.21 -4.62 -26.53
C HIS A 207 16.36 -5.47 -25.57
N CYS A 208 15.12 -5.10 -25.27
CA CYS A 208 14.19 -5.87 -24.42
C CYS A 208 13.88 -7.29 -24.95
N ARG A 209 14.08 -7.55 -26.26
CA ARG A 209 13.91 -8.88 -26.85
C ARG A 209 15.01 -9.87 -26.46
N TYR A 210 16.15 -9.37 -26.01
CA TYR A 210 17.33 -10.17 -25.67
C TYR A 210 17.51 -10.38 -24.16
N LEU A 211 16.71 -9.68 -23.34
CA LEU A 211 16.64 -9.91 -21.91
C LEU A 211 15.69 -11.08 -21.62
N SER A 212 16.10 -12.29 -22.00
CA SER A 212 15.38 -13.47 -21.54
C SER A 212 15.72 -13.71 -20.05
N PRO A 213 14.75 -14.17 -19.24
CA PRO A 213 15.00 -14.56 -17.85
C PRO A 213 16.10 -15.62 -17.69
N GLN A 214 16.48 -16.27 -18.78
CA GLN A 214 17.52 -17.32 -18.82
C GLN A 214 18.96 -16.78 -18.95
N SER A 215 19.15 -15.47 -19.15
CA SER A 215 20.50 -14.90 -19.37
C SER A 215 21.19 -14.45 -18.08
N ILE A 216 20.58 -14.63 -16.91
CA ILE A 216 21.19 -14.37 -15.61
C ILE A 216 21.54 -15.74 -15.00
N ARG A 217 22.63 -16.35 -15.50
CA ARG A 217 23.30 -17.48 -14.86
C ARG A 217 24.57 -17.01 -14.16
#